data_6f6e46f4afbe335cce7db0474a0752b3
#
_entry.id   6f6e46f4afbe335cce7db0474a0752b3
#
_cell.length_a   1.000
_cell.length_b   1.000
_cell.length_c   1.000
_cell.angle_alpha   90.00
_cell.angle_beta   90.00
_cell.angle_gamma   90.00
#
_symmetry.space_group_name_H-M   'P 1'
#
loop_
_entity.id
_entity.type
_entity.pdbx_description
1 polymer ?
#
loop_
_entity_poly.entity_id
_entity_poly.type
_entity_poly.pdbx_seq_one_letter_code
_entity_poly.pdbx_strand_id
1 'polypeptide(L)'
;MKKDDISNIKVLLNTPKKIVIVPHKNPDGDAMGSALGLCLYLKKKGHIATVIAPNDYPEFLKWLPGNEEVINYEMENSISENIISSADVIFTLDFNILHRCGEMETPIKNANAVKIMIDHHQEPDSYADYTYSDVNMCSTSQMVYHFIEKMEDLNYIDIAIGEALYTGIMTDTASFRFPLTTSITHKVIAQLIELGVQKSKIHDAIYDTNSFGRLQLLGCAMNNLQFLENYSTSYITLTKKELDYHGFKKGDTEGFVNYGLSLKGAKLAAIFIEHKQEGITTID
;
A
#
# COMPACT_ATOMS: atom_id res chain seq x y z
N MET A 1 18.59 0.97 -5.11
CA MET A 1 18.92 -0.08 -6.10
C MET A 1 20.27 0.25 -6.74
N LYS A 2 21.13 -0.75 -6.95
CA LYS A 2 22.44 -0.58 -7.58
C LYS A 2 22.31 -0.27 -9.08
N LYS A 3 23.30 0.41 -9.67
CA LYS A 3 23.25 0.78 -11.10
C LYS A 3 23.23 -0.45 -12.02
N ASP A 4 23.98 -1.49 -11.67
CA ASP A 4 24.03 -2.74 -12.43
C ASP A 4 22.68 -3.48 -12.39
N ASP A 5 21.98 -3.46 -11.24
CA ASP A 5 20.64 -4.06 -11.12
C ASP A 5 19.63 -3.37 -12.06
N ILE A 6 19.66 -2.04 -12.13
CA ILE A 6 18.80 -1.27 -13.06
C ILE A 6 19.12 -1.65 -14.51
N SER A 7 20.39 -1.78 -14.87
CA SER A 7 20.79 -2.17 -16.22
C SER A 7 20.28 -3.58 -16.57
N ASN A 8 20.39 -4.52 -15.65
CA ASN A 8 19.88 -5.89 -15.81
C ASN A 8 18.35 -5.93 -15.94
N ILE A 9 17.64 -5.13 -15.11
CA ILE A 9 16.18 -5.02 -15.19
C ILE A 9 15.75 -4.36 -16.52
N LYS A 10 16.46 -3.35 -17.01
CA LYS A 10 16.21 -2.79 -18.36
C LYS A 10 16.30 -3.85 -19.44
N VAL A 11 17.33 -4.70 -19.40
CA VAL A 11 17.50 -5.81 -20.35
C VAL A 11 16.36 -6.83 -20.19
N LEU A 12 15.99 -7.21 -18.94
CA LEU A 12 14.90 -8.15 -18.65
C LEU A 12 13.57 -7.65 -19.23
N LEU A 13 13.26 -6.36 -19.04
CA LEU A 13 12.02 -5.72 -19.48
C LEU A 13 12.07 -5.15 -20.91
N ASN A 14 13.09 -5.45 -21.69
CA ASN A 14 13.19 -5.00 -23.08
C ASN A 14 12.28 -5.78 -24.04
N THR A 15 11.69 -6.88 -23.61
CA THR A 15 10.73 -7.69 -24.35
C THR A 15 9.47 -7.91 -23.53
N PRO A 16 8.29 -8.08 -24.17
CA PRO A 16 7.06 -8.36 -23.46
C PRO A 16 7.20 -9.53 -22.48
N LYS A 17 6.72 -9.34 -21.25
CA LYS A 17 6.77 -10.30 -20.15
C LYS A 17 5.39 -10.47 -19.53
N LYS A 18 5.14 -11.64 -18.92
CA LYS A 18 4.05 -11.86 -17.97
C LYS A 18 4.54 -11.45 -16.60
N ILE A 19 3.94 -10.43 -16.05
CA ILE A 19 4.38 -9.80 -14.80
C ILE A 19 3.25 -9.87 -13.77
N VAL A 20 3.58 -10.36 -12.58
CA VAL A 20 2.70 -10.32 -11.42
C VAL A 20 3.22 -9.26 -10.46
N ILE A 21 2.30 -8.47 -9.90
CA ILE A 21 2.59 -7.43 -8.93
C ILE A 21 1.79 -7.75 -7.67
N VAL A 22 2.47 -7.86 -6.55
CA VAL A 22 1.89 -8.30 -5.27
C VAL A 22 2.15 -7.25 -4.21
N PRO A 23 1.10 -6.63 -3.64
CA PRO A 23 1.19 -5.83 -2.42
C PRO A 23 1.17 -6.72 -1.18
N HIS A 24 1.36 -6.14 0.03
CA HIS A 24 1.22 -6.87 1.29
C HIS A 24 -0.25 -7.26 1.60
N LYS A 25 -0.44 -8.20 2.55
CA LYS A 25 -1.78 -8.57 3.07
C LYS A 25 -2.40 -7.37 3.79
N ASN A 26 -3.73 -7.22 3.67
CA ASN A 26 -4.49 -6.03 4.07
C ASN A 26 -3.93 -4.75 3.43
N PRO A 27 -3.96 -4.67 2.07
CA PRO A 27 -3.35 -3.55 1.37
C PRO A 27 -3.95 -2.21 1.79
N ASP A 28 -3.09 -1.24 2.02
CA ASP A 28 -3.42 0.15 2.29
C ASP A 28 -3.27 1.03 1.03
N GLY A 29 -3.25 2.35 1.22
CA GLY A 29 -3.16 3.29 0.09
C GLY A 29 -1.81 3.25 -0.62
N ASP A 30 -0.70 3.00 0.08
CA ASP A 30 0.62 2.90 -0.53
C ASP A 30 0.82 1.58 -1.25
N ALA A 31 0.38 0.47 -0.63
CA ALA A 31 0.42 -0.85 -1.24
C ALA A 31 -0.37 -0.91 -2.55
N MET A 32 -1.60 -0.36 -2.59
CA MET A 32 -2.41 -0.34 -3.80
C MET A 32 -1.95 0.73 -4.79
N GLY A 33 -1.55 1.91 -4.33
CA GLY A 33 -1.05 2.99 -5.17
C GLY A 33 0.21 2.61 -5.92
N SER A 34 1.18 2.02 -5.22
CA SER A 34 2.43 1.52 -5.83
C SER A 34 2.16 0.37 -6.80
N ALA A 35 1.31 -0.60 -6.42
CA ALA A 35 1.01 -1.76 -7.25
C ALA A 35 0.28 -1.37 -8.54
N LEU A 36 -0.76 -0.55 -8.45
CA LEU A 36 -1.52 -0.11 -9.62
C LEU A 36 -0.69 0.86 -10.49
N GLY A 37 0.04 1.79 -9.89
CA GLY A 37 0.93 2.69 -10.63
C GLY A 37 1.98 1.95 -11.44
N LEU A 38 2.64 0.95 -10.84
CA LEU A 38 3.61 0.09 -11.54
C LEU A 38 2.93 -0.77 -12.62
N CYS A 39 1.76 -1.34 -12.34
CA CYS A 39 1.01 -2.16 -13.29
C CYS A 39 0.66 -1.37 -14.55
N LEU A 40 0.08 -0.19 -14.39
CA LEU A 40 -0.29 0.68 -15.51
C LEU A 40 0.93 1.09 -16.34
N TYR A 41 2.05 1.42 -15.69
CA TYR A 41 3.31 1.72 -16.38
C TYR A 41 3.79 0.52 -17.20
N LEU A 42 3.84 -0.68 -16.60
CA LEU A 42 4.33 -1.89 -17.30
C LEU A 42 3.41 -2.28 -18.46
N LYS A 43 2.09 -2.12 -18.34
CA LYS A 43 1.15 -2.31 -19.45
C LYS A 43 1.43 -1.35 -20.61
N LYS A 44 1.73 -0.08 -20.32
CA LYS A 44 2.13 0.90 -21.37
C LYS A 44 3.43 0.54 -22.05
N LYS A 45 4.33 -0.16 -21.37
CA LYS A 45 5.57 -0.71 -21.96
C LYS A 45 5.33 -1.97 -22.79
N GLY A 46 4.08 -2.46 -22.89
CA GLY A 46 3.71 -3.63 -23.68
C GLY A 46 3.83 -4.97 -22.95
N HIS A 47 3.96 -4.96 -21.63
CA HIS A 47 3.92 -6.18 -20.81
C HIS A 47 2.48 -6.60 -20.48
N ILE A 48 2.30 -7.89 -20.18
CA ILE A 48 1.07 -8.41 -19.59
C ILE A 48 1.25 -8.35 -18.06
N ALA A 49 0.79 -7.27 -17.45
CA ALA A 49 0.95 -7.04 -16.02
C ALA A 49 -0.39 -7.20 -15.30
N THR A 50 -0.37 -7.90 -14.16
CA THR A 50 -1.55 -8.19 -13.33
C THR A 50 -1.22 -7.94 -11.87
N VAL A 51 -2.07 -7.17 -11.18
CA VAL A 51 -2.00 -7.03 -9.72
C VAL A 51 -2.82 -8.15 -9.10
N ILE A 52 -2.20 -8.88 -8.16
CA ILE A 52 -2.88 -9.89 -7.33
C ILE A 52 -2.76 -9.43 -5.88
N ALA A 53 -3.86 -8.94 -5.32
CA ALA A 53 -3.95 -8.57 -3.91
C ALA A 53 -4.17 -9.82 -3.06
N PRO A 54 -3.44 -10.02 -1.94
CA PRO A 54 -3.60 -11.20 -1.09
C PRO A 54 -5.02 -11.39 -0.57
N ASN A 55 -5.69 -10.28 -0.26
CA ASN A 55 -7.08 -10.27 0.23
C ASN A 55 -7.76 -8.94 -0.12
N ASP A 56 -9.03 -8.79 0.28
CA ASP A 56 -9.77 -7.56 0.05
C ASP A 56 -9.18 -6.38 0.83
N TYR A 57 -9.38 -5.16 0.32
CA TYR A 57 -8.86 -3.90 0.84
C TYR A 57 -9.97 -2.83 0.92
N PRO A 58 -9.71 -1.69 1.60
CA PRO A 58 -10.73 -0.68 1.87
C PRO A 58 -11.45 -0.16 0.63
N GLU A 59 -12.76 0.06 0.76
CA GLU A 59 -13.63 0.52 -0.31
C GLU A 59 -13.17 1.86 -0.90
N PHE A 60 -12.62 2.74 -0.06
CA PHE A 60 -12.12 4.05 -0.49
C PHE A 60 -10.86 3.99 -1.38
N LEU A 61 -10.32 2.80 -1.66
CA LEU A 61 -9.24 2.57 -2.63
C LEU A 61 -9.75 2.00 -3.95
N LYS A 62 -11.00 1.55 -4.02
CA LYS A 62 -11.56 0.87 -5.20
C LYS A 62 -11.75 1.77 -6.43
N TRP A 63 -11.67 3.08 -6.27
CA TRP A 63 -11.71 4.05 -7.37
C TRP A 63 -10.39 4.20 -8.13
N LEU A 64 -9.29 3.70 -7.60
CA LEU A 64 -7.97 3.82 -8.23
C LEU A 64 -7.97 3.26 -9.65
N PRO A 65 -7.31 3.93 -10.61
CA PRO A 65 -7.22 3.46 -11.98
C PRO A 65 -6.62 2.05 -12.07
N GLY A 66 -7.28 1.15 -12.82
CA GLY A 66 -6.88 -0.24 -12.98
C GLY A 66 -7.37 -1.19 -11.86
N ASN A 67 -8.11 -0.67 -10.87
CA ASN A 67 -8.66 -1.46 -9.78
C ASN A 67 -9.58 -2.58 -10.27
N GLU A 68 -10.32 -2.36 -11.33
CA GLU A 68 -11.28 -3.32 -11.92
C GLU A 68 -10.62 -4.60 -12.45
N GLU A 69 -9.31 -4.59 -12.65
CA GLU A 69 -8.54 -5.74 -13.11
C GLU A 69 -7.74 -6.43 -11.98
N VAL A 70 -7.84 -5.94 -10.74
CA VAL A 70 -7.16 -6.54 -9.58
C VAL A 70 -7.79 -7.87 -9.23
N ILE A 71 -6.97 -8.91 -9.18
CA ILE A 71 -7.40 -10.25 -8.74
C ILE A 71 -7.24 -10.35 -7.22
N ASN A 72 -8.29 -10.83 -6.55
CA ASN A 72 -8.24 -11.12 -5.12
C ASN A 72 -7.88 -12.59 -4.90
N TYR A 73 -6.70 -12.83 -4.31
CA TYR A 73 -6.18 -14.19 -4.11
C TYR A 73 -7.09 -15.06 -3.23
N GLU A 74 -7.65 -14.51 -2.14
CA GLU A 74 -8.56 -15.27 -1.27
C GLU A 74 -9.83 -15.74 -2.01
N MET A 75 -10.29 -14.99 -3.01
CA MET A 75 -11.49 -15.29 -3.77
C MET A 75 -11.21 -16.12 -5.02
N GLU A 76 -10.06 -15.94 -5.65
CA GLU A 76 -9.68 -16.50 -6.94
C GLU A 76 -8.33 -17.26 -6.86
N ASN A 77 -8.15 -18.07 -5.81
CA ASN A 77 -6.90 -18.74 -5.50
C ASN A 77 -6.32 -19.53 -6.68
N SER A 78 -7.10 -20.46 -7.29
CA SER A 78 -6.62 -21.32 -8.38
C SER A 78 -6.21 -20.53 -9.64
N ILE A 79 -6.92 -19.43 -9.95
CA ILE A 79 -6.57 -18.55 -11.08
C ILE A 79 -5.27 -17.83 -10.75
N SER A 80 -5.16 -17.30 -9.55
CA SER A 80 -3.98 -16.57 -9.06
C SER A 80 -2.73 -17.45 -9.09
N GLU A 81 -2.80 -18.69 -8.60
CA GLU A 81 -1.67 -19.63 -8.61
C GLU A 81 -1.21 -19.97 -10.03
N ASN A 82 -2.13 -20.14 -10.97
CA ASN A 82 -1.79 -20.37 -12.37
C ASN A 82 -1.08 -19.16 -12.99
N ILE A 83 -1.52 -17.93 -12.66
CA ILE A 83 -0.88 -16.70 -13.14
C ILE A 83 0.52 -16.56 -12.51
N ILE A 84 0.66 -16.76 -11.20
CA ILE A 84 1.95 -16.70 -10.48
C ILE A 84 2.94 -17.72 -11.04
N SER A 85 2.51 -18.97 -11.24
CA SER A 85 3.39 -20.04 -11.73
C SER A 85 3.87 -19.81 -13.17
N SER A 86 3.10 -19.10 -13.99
CA SER A 86 3.41 -18.77 -15.38
C SER A 86 4.10 -17.42 -15.57
N ALA A 87 4.35 -16.68 -14.49
CA ALA A 87 4.97 -15.36 -14.55
C ALA A 87 6.46 -15.44 -14.95
N ASP A 88 6.91 -14.48 -15.75
CA ASP A 88 8.33 -14.27 -16.03
C ASP A 88 8.98 -13.42 -14.93
N VAL A 89 8.22 -12.47 -14.37
CA VAL A 89 8.67 -11.53 -13.33
C VAL A 89 7.59 -11.36 -12.27
N ILE A 90 8.00 -11.32 -11.02
CA ILE A 90 7.13 -10.99 -9.89
C ILE A 90 7.70 -9.77 -9.19
N PHE A 91 6.93 -8.68 -9.14
CA PHE A 91 7.22 -7.54 -8.28
C PHE A 91 6.50 -7.74 -6.94
N THR A 92 7.24 -7.56 -5.86
CA THR A 92 6.71 -7.50 -4.50
C THR A 92 6.86 -6.06 -4.00
N LEU A 93 5.74 -5.46 -3.61
CA LEU A 93 5.68 -4.05 -3.30
C LEU A 93 5.18 -3.82 -1.88
N ASP A 94 5.86 -2.90 -1.21
CA ASP A 94 5.48 -2.41 0.11
C ASP A 94 5.55 -3.46 1.23
N PHE A 95 6.46 -4.40 1.07
CA PHE A 95 6.82 -5.33 2.13
C PHE A 95 8.24 -5.88 1.99
N ASN A 96 8.87 -6.11 3.15
CA ASN A 96 10.27 -6.51 3.31
C ASN A 96 10.50 -8.03 3.38
N ILE A 97 9.47 -8.82 3.66
CA ILE A 97 9.53 -10.28 3.86
C ILE A 97 8.28 -10.95 3.27
N LEU A 98 8.46 -12.10 2.60
CA LEU A 98 7.36 -12.81 1.90
C LEU A 98 6.18 -13.15 2.82
N HIS A 99 6.41 -13.40 4.10
CA HIS A 99 5.34 -13.68 5.04
C HIS A 99 4.25 -12.60 5.06
N ARG A 100 4.58 -11.35 4.74
CA ARG A 100 3.62 -10.24 4.70
C ARG A 100 2.60 -10.32 3.55
N CYS A 101 2.81 -11.17 2.54
CA CYS A 101 1.80 -11.44 1.52
C CYS A 101 0.85 -12.61 1.89
N GLY A 102 0.92 -13.13 3.13
CA GLY A 102 0.03 -14.17 3.63
C GLY A 102 0.16 -15.48 2.85
N GLU A 103 -0.97 -16.07 2.46
CA GLU A 103 -1.00 -17.38 1.78
C GLU A 103 -0.32 -17.39 0.41
N MET A 104 -0.07 -16.22 -0.18
CA MET A 104 0.69 -16.10 -1.44
C MET A 104 2.19 -16.37 -1.27
N GLU A 105 2.73 -16.45 -0.03
CA GLU A 105 4.15 -16.70 0.23
C GLU A 105 4.65 -17.95 -0.48
N THR A 106 3.97 -19.08 -0.32
CA THR A 106 4.38 -20.35 -0.90
C THR A 106 4.35 -20.35 -2.43
N PRO A 107 3.27 -19.93 -3.12
CA PRO A 107 3.25 -19.79 -4.56
C PRO A 107 4.35 -18.89 -5.11
N ILE A 108 4.58 -17.73 -4.50
CA ILE A 108 5.61 -16.77 -4.94
C ILE A 108 7.02 -17.36 -4.74
N LYS A 109 7.27 -17.99 -3.60
CA LYS A 109 8.56 -18.62 -3.30
C LYS A 109 8.91 -19.71 -4.32
N ASN A 110 7.93 -20.51 -4.72
CA ASN A 110 8.10 -21.64 -5.64
C ASN A 110 8.09 -21.24 -7.13
N ALA A 111 7.68 -20.02 -7.47
CA ALA A 111 7.66 -19.56 -8.85
C ALA A 111 9.09 -19.41 -9.40
N ASN A 112 9.30 -19.87 -10.64
CA ASN A 112 10.57 -19.71 -11.36
C ASN A 112 10.80 -18.28 -11.90
N ALA A 113 9.88 -17.36 -11.62
CA ALA A 113 9.94 -15.96 -12.01
C ALA A 113 11.11 -15.22 -11.36
N VAL A 114 11.68 -14.24 -12.05
CA VAL A 114 12.61 -13.27 -11.44
C VAL A 114 11.82 -12.41 -10.45
N LYS A 115 12.29 -12.34 -9.22
CA LYS A 115 11.64 -11.58 -8.13
C LYS A 115 12.32 -10.23 -7.94
N ILE A 116 11.52 -9.17 -7.97
CA ILE A 116 11.99 -7.79 -7.79
C ILE A 116 11.22 -7.19 -6.61
N MET A 117 11.93 -6.83 -5.54
CA MET A 117 11.34 -6.17 -4.37
C MET A 117 11.54 -4.66 -4.46
N ILE A 118 10.47 -3.89 -4.24
CA ILE A 118 10.53 -2.43 -4.03
C ILE A 118 9.80 -2.15 -2.70
N ASP A 119 10.53 -1.66 -1.70
CA ASP A 119 10.02 -1.53 -0.35
C ASP A 119 10.78 -0.51 0.48
N HIS A 120 10.09 0.20 1.38
CA HIS A 120 10.70 1.18 2.28
C HIS A 120 10.75 0.72 3.75
N HIS A 121 10.30 -0.48 4.05
CA HIS A 121 10.34 -1.02 5.40
C HIS A 121 11.75 -1.43 5.83
N GLN A 122 11.95 -1.52 7.16
CA GLN A 122 13.22 -1.94 7.77
C GLN A 122 13.46 -3.44 7.60
N GLU A 123 14.72 -3.88 7.70
CA GLU A 123 15.12 -5.29 7.73
C GLU A 123 14.62 -6.11 6.51
N PRO A 124 14.99 -5.71 5.28
CA PRO A 124 14.59 -6.45 4.08
C PRO A 124 15.22 -7.85 4.05
N ASP A 125 14.40 -8.86 3.73
CA ASP A 125 14.85 -10.23 3.50
C ASP A 125 15.55 -10.39 2.14
N SER A 126 16.22 -11.53 1.94
CA SER A 126 17.05 -11.84 0.77
C SER A 126 16.37 -12.75 -0.27
N TYR A 127 15.03 -12.81 -0.31
CA TYR A 127 14.30 -13.69 -1.24
C TYR A 127 14.27 -13.21 -2.69
N ALA A 128 14.47 -11.92 -2.91
CA ALA A 128 14.36 -11.31 -4.23
C ALA A 128 15.70 -11.31 -4.97
N ASP A 129 15.66 -11.53 -6.30
CA ASP A 129 16.83 -11.45 -7.18
C ASP A 129 17.35 -10.02 -7.31
N TYR A 130 16.43 -9.05 -7.29
CA TYR A 130 16.72 -7.61 -7.27
C TYR A 130 15.97 -6.93 -6.16
N THR A 131 16.69 -6.17 -5.34
CA THR A 131 16.12 -5.45 -4.20
C THR A 131 16.30 -3.93 -4.35
N TYR A 132 15.19 -3.20 -4.32
CA TYR A 132 15.18 -1.75 -4.12
C TYR A 132 14.52 -1.47 -2.77
N SER A 133 15.33 -1.39 -1.72
CA SER A 133 14.88 -1.06 -0.37
C SER A 133 15.56 0.23 0.08
N ASP A 134 14.78 1.15 0.66
CA ASP A 134 15.28 2.41 1.22
C ASP A 134 14.37 2.91 2.33
N VAL A 135 14.76 2.71 3.56
CA VAL A 135 14.03 3.11 4.78
C VAL A 135 13.89 4.64 4.98
N ASN A 136 14.60 5.44 4.18
CA ASN A 136 14.49 6.90 4.21
C ASN A 136 13.45 7.43 3.21
N MET A 137 12.89 6.58 2.39
CA MET A 137 11.78 6.95 1.51
C MET A 137 10.47 7.01 2.28
N CYS A 138 9.64 7.98 1.94
CA CYS A 138 8.39 8.18 2.64
C CYS A 138 7.29 7.20 2.25
N SER A 139 7.44 6.47 1.14
CA SER A 139 6.47 5.49 0.63
C SER A 139 7.05 4.64 -0.51
N THR A 140 6.51 3.45 -0.70
CA THR A 140 6.81 2.59 -1.84
C THR A 140 6.33 3.20 -3.16
N SER A 141 5.24 3.96 -3.16
CA SER A 141 4.76 4.70 -4.34
C SER A 141 5.77 5.73 -4.82
N GLN A 142 6.44 6.46 -3.91
CA GLN A 142 7.55 7.34 -4.30
C GLN A 142 8.72 6.53 -4.87
N MET A 143 9.02 5.36 -4.31
CA MET A 143 10.07 4.48 -4.84
C MET A 143 9.73 3.94 -6.23
N VAL A 144 8.47 3.63 -6.52
CA VAL A 144 8.01 3.26 -7.88
C VAL A 144 8.21 4.43 -8.85
N TYR A 145 7.87 5.67 -8.45
CA TYR A 145 8.19 6.85 -9.27
C TYR A 145 9.68 6.91 -9.60
N HIS A 146 10.56 6.77 -8.60
CA HIS A 146 12.01 6.76 -8.81
C HIS A 146 12.52 5.52 -9.56
N PHE A 147 11.84 4.39 -9.47
CA PHE A 147 12.12 3.23 -10.31
C PHE A 147 11.87 3.57 -11.79
N ILE A 148 10.71 4.15 -12.12
CA ILE A 148 10.38 4.60 -13.49
C ILE A 148 11.39 5.66 -13.98
N GLU A 149 11.81 6.60 -13.12
CA GLU A 149 12.84 7.57 -13.41
C GLU A 149 14.20 6.90 -13.75
N LYS A 150 14.62 5.90 -12.95
CA LYS A 150 15.85 5.14 -13.21
C LYS A 150 15.77 4.29 -14.47
N MET A 151 14.57 3.89 -14.86
CA MET A 151 14.31 3.24 -16.16
C MET A 151 14.39 4.23 -17.34
N GLU A 152 14.47 5.55 -17.06
CA GLU A 152 14.46 6.65 -18.04
C GLU A 152 13.11 6.78 -18.78
N ASP A 153 12.03 6.42 -18.10
CA ASP A 153 10.70 6.24 -18.66
C ASP A 153 9.64 7.20 -18.07
N LEU A 154 10.04 8.34 -17.47
CA LEU A 154 9.10 9.31 -16.88
C LEU A 154 8.02 9.79 -17.87
N ASN A 155 8.32 9.79 -19.16
CA ASN A 155 7.37 10.14 -20.21
C ASN A 155 6.19 9.16 -20.35
N TYR A 156 6.26 7.97 -19.75
CA TYR A 156 5.15 7.02 -19.70
C TYR A 156 4.16 7.32 -18.55
N ILE A 157 4.56 8.15 -17.58
CA ILE A 157 3.67 8.52 -16.48
C ILE A 157 2.59 9.46 -17.05
N ASP A 158 1.34 8.99 -17.01
CA ASP A 158 0.15 9.79 -17.32
C ASP A 158 -0.66 10.08 -16.05
N ILE A 159 -1.85 10.67 -16.24
CA ILE A 159 -2.74 11.01 -15.14
C ILE A 159 -3.10 9.77 -14.31
N ALA A 160 -3.41 8.63 -14.94
CA ALA A 160 -3.83 7.42 -14.24
C ALA A 160 -2.71 6.85 -13.36
N ILE A 161 -1.49 6.73 -13.91
CA ILE A 161 -0.31 6.33 -13.12
C ILE A 161 -0.05 7.35 -12.02
N GLY A 162 -0.14 8.64 -12.36
CA GLY A 162 0.07 9.73 -11.41
C GLY A 162 -0.93 9.72 -10.26
N GLU A 163 -2.21 9.45 -10.50
CA GLU A 163 -3.25 9.35 -9.47
C GLU A 163 -2.98 8.19 -8.50
N ALA A 164 -2.56 7.03 -9.03
CA ALA A 164 -2.18 5.89 -8.19
C ALA A 164 -0.98 6.22 -7.30
N LEU A 165 0.11 6.73 -7.88
CA LEU A 165 1.33 7.06 -7.14
C LEU A 165 1.11 8.22 -6.15
N TYR A 166 0.35 9.26 -6.54
CA TYR A 166 -0.01 10.36 -5.64
C TYR A 166 -0.77 9.84 -4.43
N THR A 167 -1.73 8.94 -4.64
CA THR A 167 -2.55 8.37 -3.56
C THR A 167 -1.66 7.64 -2.54
N GLY A 168 -0.75 6.78 -2.98
CA GLY A 168 0.14 6.07 -2.07
C GLY A 168 1.05 7.03 -1.29
N ILE A 169 1.70 7.98 -1.97
CA ILE A 169 2.55 8.98 -1.30
C ILE A 169 1.74 9.78 -0.26
N MET A 170 0.53 10.20 -0.61
CA MET A 170 -0.33 11.01 0.26
C MET A 170 -0.78 10.23 1.50
N THR A 171 -1.22 8.99 1.33
CA THR A 171 -1.73 8.19 2.45
C THR A 171 -0.63 7.85 3.44
N ASP A 172 0.53 7.40 2.96
CA ASP A 172 1.64 6.97 3.80
C ASP A 172 2.39 8.12 4.47
N THR A 173 2.19 9.33 4.00
CA THR A 173 2.72 10.56 4.62
C THR A 173 1.72 11.30 5.49
N ALA A 174 0.54 10.72 5.72
CA ALA A 174 -0.58 11.39 6.40
C ALA A 174 -0.83 12.81 5.82
N SER A 175 -1.01 12.91 4.51
CA SER A 175 -1.11 14.18 3.77
C SER A 175 0.13 15.06 3.92
N PHE A 176 1.31 14.47 3.71
CA PHE A 176 2.61 15.17 3.67
C PHE A 176 3.08 15.74 5.02
N ARG A 177 2.59 15.20 6.16
CA ARG A 177 2.95 15.69 7.50
C ARG A 177 4.05 14.90 8.18
N PHE A 178 4.32 13.67 7.75
CA PHE A 178 5.30 12.82 8.43
C PHE A 178 6.74 13.24 8.14
N PRO A 179 7.68 12.98 9.07
CA PRO A 179 9.07 13.45 8.99
C PRO A 179 9.84 12.99 7.75
N LEU A 180 9.47 11.84 7.18
CA LEU A 180 10.08 11.32 5.95
C LEU A 180 9.60 12.03 4.68
N THR A 181 8.63 12.95 4.79
CA THR A 181 8.24 13.84 3.69
C THR A 181 9.32 14.87 3.45
N THR A 182 10.08 14.71 2.38
CA THR A 182 11.22 15.56 2.06
C THR A 182 10.93 16.55 0.92
N SER A 183 11.88 17.42 0.62
CA SER A 183 11.79 18.28 -0.56
C SER A 183 11.74 17.46 -1.87
N ILE A 184 12.31 16.26 -1.89
CA ILE A 184 12.23 15.34 -3.04
C ILE A 184 10.79 14.84 -3.20
N THR A 185 10.14 14.44 -2.11
CA THR A 185 8.72 14.06 -2.11
C THR A 185 7.85 15.18 -2.72
N HIS A 186 8.02 16.42 -2.26
CA HIS A 186 7.27 17.56 -2.80
C HIS A 186 7.57 17.84 -4.29
N LYS A 187 8.80 17.58 -4.77
CA LYS A 187 9.12 17.70 -6.20
C LYS A 187 8.41 16.65 -7.03
N VAL A 188 8.37 15.40 -6.56
CA VAL A 188 7.59 14.32 -7.21
C VAL A 188 6.11 14.71 -7.27
N ILE A 189 5.55 15.15 -6.15
CA ILE A 189 4.14 15.61 -6.09
C ILE A 189 3.89 16.79 -7.05
N ALA A 190 4.80 17.76 -7.13
CA ALA A 190 4.67 18.89 -8.07
C ALA A 190 4.61 18.39 -9.51
N GLN A 191 5.49 17.48 -9.91
CA GLN A 191 5.50 16.90 -11.25
C GLN A 191 4.22 16.13 -11.57
N LEU A 192 3.68 15.35 -10.61
CA LEU A 192 2.40 14.65 -10.79
C LEU A 192 1.24 15.65 -10.97
N ILE A 193 1.22 16.75 -10.22
CA ILE A 193 0.21 17.82 -10.37
C ILE A 193 0.35 18.52 -11.73
N GLU A 194 1.58 18.79 -12.19
CA GLU A 194 1.85 19.38 -13.51
C GLU A 194 1.36 18.48 -14.66
N LEU A 195 1.36 17.16 -14.48
CA LEU A 195 0.78 16.20 -15.42
C LEU A 195 -0.76 16.23 -15.46
N GLY A 196 -1.41 16.91 -14.50
CA GLY A 196 -2.87 17.05 -14.44
C GLY A 196 -3.54 16.21 -13.35
N VAL A 197 -2.78 15.58 -12.44
CA VAL A 197 -3.35 14.85 -11.29
C VAL A 197 -4.16 15.80 -10.42
N GLN A 198 -5.43 15.45 -10.20
CA GLN A 198 -6.38 16.28 -9.48
C GLN A 198 -6.36 15.96 -7.97
N LYS A 199 -5.38 16.51 -7.26
CA LYS A 199 -5.16 16.26 -5.83
C LYS A 199 -6.41 16.37 -4.95
N SER A 200 -7.28 17.36 -5.19
CA SER A 200 -8.50 17.55 -4.38
C SER A 200 -9.44 16.36 -4.53
N LYS A 201 -9.66 15.88 -5.75
CA LYS A 201 -10.49 14.66 -5.95
C LYS A 201 -9.93 13.44 -5.25
N ILE A 202 -8.59 13.29 -5.21
CA ILE A 202 -7.94 12.19 -4.50
C ILE A 202 -8.17 12.33 -3.00
N HIS A 203 -7.98 13.54 -2.44
CA HIS A 203 -8.25 13.79 -1.03
C HIS A 203 -9.71 13.53 -0.67
N ASP A 204 -10.65 14.03 -1.49
CA ASP A 204 -12.08 13.79 -1.31
C ASP A 204 -12.39 12.29 -1.31
N ALA A 205 -11.84 11.53 -2.27
CA ALA A 205 -12.07 10.08 -2.39
C ALA A 205 -11.52 9.28 -1.20
N ILE A 206 -10.41 9.71 -0.60
CA ILE A 206 -9.76 8.99 0.51
C ILE A 206 -10.31 9.43 1.88
N TYR A 207 -10.53 10.74 2.09
CA TYR A 207 -10.82 11.27 3.42
C TYR A 207 -12.26 11.73 3.62
N ASP A 208 -12.98 12.08 2.53
CA ASP A 208 -14.31 12.71 2.61
C ASP A 208 -15.45 11.78 2.11
N THR A 209 -15.17 10.48 1.94
CA THR A 209 -16.15 9.44 1.60
C THR A 209 -16.64 8.65 2.81
N ASN A 210 -16.52 9.23 4.02
CA ASN A 210 -16.89 8.55 5.25
C ASN A 210 -18.38 8.20 5.28
N SER A 211 -18.70 6.95 5.58
CA SER A 211 -20.07 6.57 5.91
C SER A 211 -20.52 7.20 7.24
N PHE A 212 -21.83 7.39 7.41
CA PHE A 212 -22.36 7.86 8.69
C PHE A 212 -21.97 6.93 9.84
N GLY A 213 -22.01 5.60 9.62
CA GLY A 213 -21.58 4.59 10.58
C GLY A 213 -20.13 4.75 11.01
N ARG A 214 -19.21 4.99 10.04
CA ARG A 214 -17.79 5.23 10.32
C ARG A 214 -17.58 6.46 11.21
N LEU A 215 -18.26 7.57 10.94
CA LEU A 215 -18.15 8.77 11.77
C LEU A 215 -18.72 8.56 13.18
N GLN A 216 -19.81 7.81 13.32
CA GLN A 216 -20.34 7.42 14.62
C GLN A 216 -19.38 6.48 15.38
N LEU A 217 -18.76 5.53 14.67
CA LEU A 217 -17.75 4.64 15.24
C LEU A 217 -16.50 5.43 15.68
N LEU A 218 -16.08 6.43 14.91
CA LEU A 218 -15.02 7.36 15.34
C LEU A 218 -15.39 8.08 16.62
N GLY A 219 -16.63 8.57 16.75
CA GLY A 219 -17.13 9.17 18.00
C GLY A 219 -17.05 8.19 19.17
N CYS A 220 -17.42 6.92 18.96
CA CYS A 220 -17.28 5.86 19.95
C CYS A 220 -15.80 5.64 20.34
N ALA A 221 -14.92 5.52 19.36
CA ALA A 221 -13.48 5.36 19.55
C ALA A 221 -12.89 6.52 20.39
N MET A 222 -13.31 7.76 20.11
CA MET A 222 -12.86 8.94 20.88
C MET A 222 -13.38 8.93 22.33
N ASN A 223 -14.58 8.43 22.57
CA ASN A 223 -15.09 8.24 23.93
C ASN A 223 -14.33 7.15 24.69
N ASN A 224 -13.84 6.14 24.01
CA ASN A 224 -13.06 5.03 24.59
C ASN A 224 -11.55 5.34 24.69
N LEU A 225 -11.10 6.48 24.16
CA LEU A 225 -9.69 6.89 24.19
C LEU A 225 -9.21 7.09 25.62
N GLN A 226 -8.13 6.44 25.98
CA GLN A 226 -7.46 6.58 27.28
C GLN A 226 -6.04 7.10 27.10
N PHE A 227 -5.57 7.90 28.05
CA PHE A 227 -4.20 8.41 28.07
C PHE A 227 -3.49 8.06 29.38
N LEU A 228 -2.41 7.31 29.26
CA LEU A 228 -1.54 6.89 30.36
C LEU A 228 -0.37 7.88 30.46
N GLU A 229 -0.56 8.98 31.18
CA GLU A 229 0.43 10.08 31.28
C GLU A 229 1.82 9.60 31.66
N ASN A 230 1.93 8.71 32.67
CA ASN A 230 3.20 8.17 33.15
C ASN A 230 4.00 7.41 32.09
N TYR A 231 3.33 6.92 31.04
CA TYR A 231 3.92 6.15 29.96
C TYR A 231 3.94 6.91 28.62
N SER A 232 3.43 8.16 28.61
CA SER A 232 3.25 8.94 27.37
C SER A 232 2.54 8.15 26.28
N THR A 233 1.59 7.30 26.65
CA THR A 233 0.91 6.32 25.79
C THR A 233 -0.59 6.55 25.81
N SER A 234 -1.20 6.56 24.63
CA SER A 234 -2.66 6.52 24.49
C SER A 234 -3.11 5.17 23.93
N TYR A 235 -4.35 4.79 24.24
CA TYR A 235 -4.95 3.63 23.60
C TYR A 235 -6.46 3.80 23.42
N ILE A 236 -6.98 3.12 22.39
CA ILE A 236 -8.40 3.06 22.06
C ILE A 236 -8.82 1.59 22.12
N THR A 237 -10.01 1.32 22.63
CA THR A 237 -10.60 -0.02 22.59
C THR A 237 -11.92 0.03 21.83
N LEU A 238 -12.17 -0.94 20.96
CA LEU A 238 -13.46 -1.13 20.28
C LEU A 238 -13.92 -2.56 20.44
N THR A 239 -15.05 -2.73 21.10
CA THR A 239 -15.68 -4.04 21.31
C THR A 239 -16.43 -4.48 20.05
N LYS A 240 -16.61 -5.79 19.90
CA LYS A 240 -17.41 -6.36 18.81
C LYS A 240 -18.83 -5.78 18.78
N LYS A 241 -19.43 -5.54 19.97
CA LYS A 241 -20.77 -4.95 20.08
C LYS A 241 -20.84 -3.52 19.53
N GLU A 242 -19.81 -2.71 19.76
CA GLU A 242 -19.71 -1.34 19.25
C GLU A 242 -19.52 -1.36 17.73
N LEU A 243 -18.65 -2.25 17.24
CA LEU A 243 -18.45 -2.44 15.79
C LEU A 243 -19.76 -2.83 15.08
N ASP A 244 -20.48 -3.82 15.62
CA ASP A 244 -21.75 -4.28 15.05
C ASP A 244 -22.84 -3.18 15.11
N TYR A 245 -22.90 -2.44 16.21
CA TYR A 245 -23.86 -1.35 16.40
C TYR A 245 -23.69 -0.23 15.37
N HIS A 246 -22.45 0.08 14.99
CA HIS A 246 -22.14 1.13 14.02
C HIS A 246 -22.04 0.59 12.58
N GLY A 247 -22.28 -0.71 12.34
CA GLY A 247 -22.24 -1.32 11.01
C GLY A 247 -20.83 -1.32 10.40
N PHE A 248 -19.82 -1.59 11.25
CA PHE A 248 -18.40 -1.63 10.85
C PHE A 248 -18.15 -2.40 9.57
N LYS A 249 -17.37 -1.79 8.70
CA LYS A 249 -16.79 -2.41 7.51
C LYS A 249 -15.27 -2.38 7.60
N LYS A 250 -14.61 -3.31 6.90
CA LYS A 250 -13.14 -3.34 6.81
C LYS A 250 -12.62 -2.00 6.31
N GLY A 251 -11.63 -1.43 7.00
CA GLY A 251 -11.08 -0.10 6.74
C GLY A 251 -11.71 1.05 7.53
N ASP A 252 -12.86 0.86 8.20
CA ASP A 252 -13.52 1.95 8.94
C ASP A 252 -12.72 2.46 10.14
N THR A 253 -11.80 1.66 10.67
CA THR A 253 -10.93 2.05 11.80
C THR A 253 -9.59 2.63 11.37
N GLU A 254 -9.33 2.66 10.07
CA GLU A 254 -8.07 3.22 9.55
C GLU A 254 -7.91 4.69 9.94
N GLY A 255 -6.73 5.02 10.46
CA GLY A 255 -6.41 6.36 10.93
C GLY A 255 -6.93 6.70 12.34
N PHE A 256 -7.77 5.87 12.98
CA PHE A 256 -8.28 6.15 14.32
C PHE A 256 -7.17 6.22 15.37
N VAL A 257 -6.18 5.37 15.28
CA VAL A 257 -5.00 5.37 16.17
C VAL A 257 -4.25 6.72 16.15
N ASN A 258 -4.25 7.41 15.02
CA ASN A 258 -3.57 8.69 14.86
C ASN A 258 -4.17 9.81 15.72
N TYR A 259 -5.45 9.72 16.09
CA TYR A 259 -6.05 10.64 17.06
C TYR A 259 -5.39 10.50 18.44
N GLY A 260 -5.04 9.27 18.84
CA GLY A 260 -4.29 9.02 20.06
C GLY A 260 -2.90 9.67 20.04
N LEU A 261 -2.19 9.61 18.92
CA LEU A 261 -0.89 10.28 18.73
C LEU A 261 -1.01 11.81 18.71
N SER A 262 -2.18 12.37 18.40
CA SER A 262 -2.39 13.82 18.38
C SER A 262 -2.51 14.45 19.79
N LEU A 263 -2.64 13.64 20.84
CA LEU A 263 -2.66 14.12 22.22
C LEU A 263 -1.31 14.72 22.60
N LYS A 264 -1.36 15.88 23.25
CA LYS A 264 -0.14 16.54 23.76
C LYS A 264 0.57 15.61 24.77
N GLY A 265 1.82 15.26 24.45
CA GLY A 265 2.65 14.41 25.30
C GLY A 265 2.55 12.91 24.97
N ALA A 266 1.67 12.47 24.09
CA ALA A 266 1.66 11.11 23.60
C ALA A 266 2.87 10.83 22.69
N LYS A 267 3.53 9.70 22.91
CA LYS A 267 4.65 9.19 22.12
C LYS A 267 4.33 7.85 21.46
N LEU A 268 3.33 7.16 21.98
CA LEU A 268 2.81 5.89 21.49
C LEU A 268 1.29 5.94 21.50
N ALA A 269 0.66 5.36 20.47
CA ALA A 269 -0.76 5.09 20.47
C ALA A 269 -1.00 3.65 20.01
N ALA A 270 -2.03 3.01 20.55
CA ALA A 270 -2.47 1.68 20.17
C ALA A 270 -4.01 1.66 20.04
N ILE A 271 -4.51 0.83 19.11
CA ILE A 271 -5.94 0.52 19.03
C ILE A 271 -6.13 -0.98 19.20
N PHE A 272 -7.07 -1.36 20.05
CA PHE A 272 -7.44 -2.74 20.33
C PHE A 272 -8.85 -2.99 19.80
N ILE A 273 -8.97 -3.86 18.82
CA ILE A 273 -10.22 -4.16 18.14
C ILE A 273 -10.59 -5.62 18.41
N GLU A 274 -11.76 -5.84 19.00
CA GLU A 274 -12.26 -7.18 19.29
C GLU A 274 -12.71 -7.88 17.99
N HIS A 275 -12.15 -9.08 17.73
CA HIS A 275 -12.45 -9.89 16.55
C HIS A 275 -13.49 -10.95 16.82
N LYS A 276 -14.22 -11.38 15.78
CA LYS A 276 -15.32 -12.34 15.85
C LYS A 276 -14.89 -13.78 16.18
N GLN A 277 -13.63 -14.13 15.90
CA GLN A 277 -13.08 -15.45 16.12
C GLN A 277 -12.19 -15.46 17.36
N GLU A 278 -12.58 -16.21 18.38
CA GLU A 278 -11.74 -16.64 19.52
C GLU A 278 -11.36 -15.59 20.58
N GLY A 279 -12.06 -14.46 20.69
CA GLY A 279 -11.68 -13.44 21.70
C GLY A 279 -10.28 -12.84 21.47
N ILE A 280 -9.78 -12.90 20.24
CA ILE A 280 -8.51 -12.31 19.84
C ILE A 280 -8.69 -10.82 19.59
N THR A 281 -7.84 -10.02 20.21
CA THR A 281 -7.77 -8.57 20.00
C THR A 281 -6.60 -8.28 19.08
N THR A 282 -6.85 -7.63 17.93
CA THR A 282 -5.78 -7.12 17.05
C THR A 282 -5.21 -5.84 17.63
N ILE A 283 -3.91 -5.66 17.53
CA ILE A 283 -3.18 -4.44 17.94
C ILE A 283 -2.62 -3.83 16.65
N ASP A 284 -3.02 -2.62 16.36
CA ASP A 284 -2.50 -1.79 15.27
C ASP A 284 -1.62 -0.67 15.82
#